data_701717f93f5b56ab8c322c6a71b1a2ec
#
_entry.id   701717f93f5b56ab8c322c6a71b1a2ec
#
_cell.length_a   1.000
_cell.length_b   1.000
_cell.length_c   1.000
_cell.angle_alpha   90.00
_cell.angle_beta   90.00
_cell.angle_gamma   90.00
#
_symmetry.space_group_name_H-M   'P 1'
#
loop_
_entity.id
_entity.type
_entity.pdbx_description
1 polymer ?
#
loop_
_entity_poly.entity_id
_entity_poly.type
_entity_poly.pdbx_seq_one_letter_code
_entity_poly.pdbx_strand_id
1 'polypeptide(L)'
;MNSKAKFPNSLPISISTWTNKFINPMKYYWLLVFTTIATVSRATDYTIETSQPRQTIRHFGASDAWSMQSIGLWDNEAEQEKIADWLFSTENDAQGQPKGIGLSVWRFNLGAGSAEQGRESQINPGTRTECFLTKDGTYDWTKQPGQRKFLRMAKQRGVPHFLAFLNSAPVYFTQNGLATNTGRGGTINLKDDCYDDFARFMATSLKGLEEHEGIHFDYLCPVNEPDGHWNWLGPKQEGSPATHREIARLARETSKALTEQGLNTQILMDESSDIRCLLGVHETDWQRGHAISTFFSPDSTLTYVGNLPNVPHLIAAHSYWTNTPVPYMKKVREQLREECKKYGIKFWQTEICIMSNDNEIGGGGGYDFTMKTALYVARIIHHDLTYADAESWSWWRACGGDYKDGLIRVYERQQNARDSKLLWALGNYSRFIRPGAVRYQVTSPKQEDPYGLMVSAYQNQDGKWVCVAINYSNEPQDFKLSFSDKKKHTWQIYRTSDTEGENLKPVGIYKGKMQLSALSISTFVEK
;
A
#
# COMPACT_ATOMS: atom_id res chain seq x y z
N MET A 1 -15.01 47.91 -31.60
CA MET A 1 -16.29 48.63 -31.34
C MET A 1 -16.56 48.59 -29.85
N ASN A 2 -16.51 49.78 -29.24
CA ASN A 2 -16.70 50.05 -27.83
C ASN A 2 -18.16 49.97 -27.41
N SER A 3 -18.48 49.44 -26.24
CA SER A 3 -19.56 50.01 -25.44
C SER A 3 -19.30 49.75 -23.93
N LYS A 4 -19.05 50.86 -23.25
CA LYS A 4 -18.99 51.03 -21.80
C LYS A 4 -20.43 51.10 -21.26
N ALA A 5 -20.74 50.46 -20.16
CA ALA A 5 -21.92 50.76 -19.36
C ALA A 5 -21.51 51.26 -17.96
N LYS A 6 -22.15 52.37 -17.56
CA LYS A 6 -21.87 53.22 -16.41
C LYS A 6 -22.57 52.73 -15.14
N PHE A 7 -21.95 52.98 -14.01
CA PHE A 7 -22.55 52.97 -12.66
C PHE A 7 -23.37 54.25 -12.40
N PRO A 8 -24.43 54.23 -11.60
CA PRO A 8 -24.98 55.42 -10.97
C PRO A 8 -24.64 55.55 -9.49
N ASN A 9 -24.53 56.84 -9.09
CA ASN A 9 -24.07 57.40 -7.83
C ASN A 9 -25.03 57.26 -6.62
N SER A 10 -24.37 57.34 -5.49
CA SER A 10 -24.79 57.58 -4.10
C SER A 10 -25.81 58.71 -3.85
N LEU A 11 -26.63 58.54 -2.78
CA LEU A 11 -27.36 59.59 -2.09
C LEU A 11 -27.09 59.51 -0.56
N PRO A 12 -27.15 60.64 0.20
CA PRO A 12 -26.52 60.83 1.49
C PRO A 12 -27.46 60.57 2.68
N ILE A 13 -26.83 60.17 3.80
CA ILE A 13 -27.51 59.96 5.10
C ILE A 13 -27.45 61.27 5.89
N SER A 14 -28.59 61.74 6.37
CA SER A 14 -28.75 62.88 7.26
C SER A 14 -28.57 62.48 8.73
N ILE A 15 -27.76 63.28 9.44
CA ILE A 15 -27.54 63.19 10.89
C ILE A 15 -28.64 64.03 11.59
N SER A 16 -29.33 63.43 12.56
CA SER A 16 -30.12 64.15 13.54
C SER A 16 -29.58 63.90 14.94
N THR A 17 -29.15 64.97 15.56
CA THR A 17 -28.73 65.12 16.97
C THR A 17 -29.94 65.10 17.88
N TRP A 18 -29.90 64.35 18.96
CA TRP A 18 -30.69 64.54 20.15
C TRP A 18 -29.86 64.47 21.43
N THR A 19 -30.13 65.44 22.30
CA THR A 19 -29.41 65.89 23.46
C THR A 19 -29.62 65.02 24.72
N ASN A 20 -28.59 65.03 25.55
CA ASN A 20 -28.44 64.52 26.91
C ASN A 20 -29.62 64.67 27.85
N LYS A 21 -29.92 63.64 28.65
CA LYS A 21 -30.40 63.74 30.03
C LYS A 21 -29.63 62.79 30.92
N PHE A 22 -29.00 63.35 31.93
CA PHE A 22 -28.29 62.66 33.01
C PHE A 22 -29.29 61.87 33.87
N ILE A 23 -28.96 60.58 34.13
CA ILE A 23 -29.51 59.84 35.27
C ILE A 23 -28.35 59.06 35.92
N ASN A 24 -28.26 59.21 37.24
CA ASN A 24 -27.23 58.69 38.14
C ASN A 24 -26.98 57.20 38.07
N PRO A 25 -25.72 56.70 38.22
CA PRO A 25 -25.42 55.27 38.21
C PRO A 25 -25.60 54.66 39.61
N MET A 26 -26.55 53.76 39.74
CA MET A 26 -26.60 52.82 40.85
C MET A 26 -25.69 51.64 40.55
N LYS A 27 -24.60 51.46 41.31
CA LYS A 27 -23.63 50.40 41.21
C LYS A 27 -24.25 49.05 41.59
N TYR A 28 -24.56 48.22 40.66
CA TYR A 28 -24.74 46.78 40.88
C TYR A 28 -23.46 46.05 40.50
N TYR A 29 -22.70 45.56 41.50
CA TYR A 29 -21.64 44.61 41.33
C TYR A 29 -22.27 43.23 41.07
N TRP A 30 -22.32 42.80 39.82
CA TRP A 30 -22.55 41.40 39.50
C TRP A 30 -21.21 40.65 39.64
N LEU A 31 -21.11 39.83 40.69
CA LEU A 31 -20.03 38.88 40.86
C LEU A 31 -20.26 37.75 39.84
N LEU A 32 -19.62 37.83 38.67
CA LEU A 32 -19.54 36.72 37.69
C LEU A 32 -18.62 35.64 38.28
N VAL A 33 -19.20 34.67 38.97
CA VAL A 33 -18.50 33.43 39.33
C VAL A 33 -18.34 32.63 38.04
N PHE A 34 -17.18 32.72 37.42
CA PHE A 34 -16.77 31.74 36.40
C PHE A 34 -16.53 30.40 37.09
N THR A 35 -17.55 29.56 37.17
CA THR A 35 -17.36 28.14 37.39
C THR A 35 -16.70 27.56 36.13
N THR A 36 -15.39 27.46 36.13
CA THR A 36 -14.68 26.58 35.20
C THR A 36 -15.12 25.15 35.49
N ILE A 37 -16.12 24.69 34.76
CA ILE A 37 -16.40 23.27 34.69
C ILE A 37 -15.18 22.64 33.97
N ALA A 38 -14.22 22.20 34.75
CA ALA A 38 -13.19 21.32 34.25
C ALA A 38 -13.92 20.04 33.77
N THR A 39 -14.23 19.96 32.50
CA THR A 39 -14.62 18.69 31.87
C THR A 39 -13.44 17.75 32.04
N VAL A 40 -13.50 16.88 33.04
CA VAL A 40 -12.58 15.76 33.15
C VAL A 40 -12.84 14.92 31.93
N SER A 41 -12.04 15.13 30.89
CA SER A 41 -12.02 14.27 29.72
C SER A 41 -11.71 12.87 30.22
N ARG A 42 -12.70 11.99 30.22
CA ARG A 42 -12.45 10.57 30.48
C ARG A 42 -11.72 10.02 29.28
N ALA A 43 -10.54 9.42 29.53
CA ALA A 43 -9.80 8.70 28.50
C ALA A 43 -10.76 7.74 27.76
N THR A 44 -10.69 7.73 26.45
CA THR A 44 -11.47 6.80 25.66
C THR A 44 -10.90 5.39 25.85
N ASP A 45 -11.74 4.47 26.34
CA ASP A 45 -11.38 3.08 26.56
C ASP A 45 -11.45 2.31 25.23
N TYR A 46 -10.35 1.68 24.84
CA TYR A 46 -10.29 0.70 23.75
C TYR A 46 -10.06 -0.68 24.36
N THR A 47 -10.94 -1.62 24.02
CA THR A 47 -10.88 -2.99 24.53
C THR A 47 -10.54 -3.96 23.42
N ILE A 48 -9.48 -4.72 23.59
CA ILE A 48 -9.12 -5.85 22.72
C ILE A 48 -10.00 -7.03 23.12
N GLU A 49 -10.81 -7.51 22.18
CA GLU A 49 -11.74 -8.64 22.38
C GLU A 49 -11.03 -9.96 22.11
N THR A 50 -10.44 -10.54 23.13
CA THR A 50 -9.58 -11.74 23.02
C THR A 50 -10.31 -12.99 22.52
N SER A 51 -11.63 -13.01 22.54
CA SER A 51 -12.47 -14.08 21.98
C SER A 51 -12.95 -13.82 20.54
N GLN A 52 -12.53 -12.70 19.91
CA GLN A 52 -12.97 -12.32 18.57
C GLN A 52 -11.81 -12.19 17.59
N PRO A 53 -11.14 -13.31 17.23
CA PRO A 53 -10.12 -13.28 16.18
C PRO A 53 -10.73 -12.94 14.83
N ARG A 54 -9.92 -12.30 13.99
CA ARG A 54 -10.24 -11.91 12.60
C ARG A 54 -9.28 -12.63 11.65
N GLN A 55 -8.88 -11.96 10.57
CA GLN A 55 -7.94 -12.53 9.61
C GLN A 55 -6.52 -12.72 10.18
N THR A 56 -5.77 -13.60 9.52
CA THR A 56 -4.33 -13.77 9.74
C THR A 56 -3.56 -12.85 8.81
N ILE A 57 -2.68 -12.03 9.36
CA ILE A 57 -1.81 -11.15 8.57
C ILE A 57 -0.68 -11.98 7.96
N ARG A 58 -0.51 -11.87 6.65
CA ARG A 58 0.51 -12.57 5.89
C ARG A 58 1.73 -11.72 5.67
N HIS A 59 1.55 -10.50 5.12
CA HIS A 59 2.68 -9.70 4.68
C HIS A 59 2.43 -8.21 4.80
N PHE A 60 3.56 -7.47 4.92
CA PHE A 60 3.68 -6.05 4.56
C PHE A 60 4.84 -5.91 3.60
N GLY A 61 4.64 -5.23 2.46
CA GLY A 61 5.61 -5.18 1.39
C GLY A 61 5.73 -3.85 0.65
N ALA A 62 6.64 -3.86 -0.31
CA ALA A 62 6.78 -2.83 -1.32
C ALA A 62 7.44 -3.42 -2.58
N SER A 63 7.31 -2.72 -3.72
CA SER A 63 7.89 -3.13 -4.99
C SER A 63 9.27 -2.49 -5.23
N ASP A 64 10.12 -3.23 -5.94
CA ASP A 64 11.43 -2.79 -6.42
C ASP A 64 11.37 -1.90 -7.68
N ALA A 65 10.23 -1.86 -8.36
CA ALA A 65 10.06 -1.14 -9.61
C ALA A 65 10.22 0.36 -9.42
N TRP A 66 10.98 0.98 -10.20
CA TRP A 66 12.02 0.54 -11.14
C TRP A 66 13.38 0.98 -10.59
N SER A 67 13.34 1.78 -9.52
CA SER A 67 14.51 2.47 -8.96
C SER A 67 15.58 1.52 -8.45
N MET A 68 15.21 0.30 -8.04
CA MET A 68 16.19 -0.65 -7.50
C MET A 68 17.20 -1.13 -8.54
N GLN A 69 16.86 -1.06 -9.84
CA GLN A 69 17.83 -1.35 -10.89
C GLN A 69 18.96 -0.32 -10.91
N SER A 70 18.64 0.97 -10.86
CA SER A 70 19.66 2.03 -10.85
C SER A 70 20.39 2.11 -9.51
N ILE A 71 19.65 2.06 -8.40
CA ILE A 71 20.22 2.15 -7.04
C ILE A 71 21.22 0.99 -6.79
N GLY A 72 20.88 -0.22 -7.20
CA GLY A 72 21.76 -1.39 -7.04
C GLY A 72 23.07 -1.31 -7.84
N LEU A 73 23.15 -0.38 -8.80
CA LEU A 73 24.33 -0.11 -9.62
C LEU A 73 25.11 1.14 -9.17
N TRP A 74 24.71 1.82 -8.11
CA TRP A 74 25.47 2.93 -7.56
C TRP A 74 26.84 2.50 -7.06
N ASP A 75 27.84 3.36 -7.19
CA ASP A 75 29.16 3.17 -6.57
C ASP A 75 29.11 3.37 -5.04
N ASN A 76 28.07 4.04 -4.53
CA ASN A 76 27.87 4.31 -3.11
C ASN A 76 27.22 3.11 -2.39
N GLU A 77 28.00 2.09 -2.11
CA GLU A 77 27.52 0.88 -1.41
C GLU A 77 26.95 1.17 -0.02
N ALA A 78 27.53 2.11 0.71
CA ALA A 78 27.07 2.48 2.05
C ALA A 78 25.62 3.01 2.01
N GLU A 79 25.25 3.73 0.96
CA GLU A 79 23.90 4.24 0.78
C GLU A 79 22.93 3.13 0.38
N GLN A 80 23.36 2.16 -0.44
CA GLN A 80 22.57 0.97 -0.77
C GLN A 80 22.27 0.14 0.48
N GLU A 81 23.28 -0.08 1.34
CA GLU A 81 23.12 -0.79 2.62
C GLU A 81 22.14 -0.05 3.55
N LYS A 82 22.22 1.29 3.62
CA LYS A 82 21.31 2.12 4.40
C LYS A 82 19.86 2.00 3.90
N ILE A 83 19.65 2.04 2.58
CA ILE A 83 18.32 1.84 1.97
C ILE A 83 17.78 0.45 2.30
N ALA A 84 18.61 -0.59 2.18
CA ALA A 84 18.24 -1.95 2.50
C ALA A 84 17.93 -2.12 4.00
N ASP A 85 18.67 -1.47 4.89
CA ASP A 85 18.37 -1.44 6.32
C ASP A 85 17.01 -0.80 6.58
N TRP A 86 16.74 0.37 6.03
CA TRP A 86 15.46 1.05 6.18
C TRP A 86 14.26 0.19 5.76
N LEU A 87 14.40 -0.56 4.67
CA LEU A 87 13.31 -1.39 4.15
C LEU A 87 13.17 -2.73 4.91
N PHE A 88 14.26 -3.41 5.17
CA PHE A 88 14.22 -4.84 5.52
C PHE A 88 14.62 -5.14 6.97
N SER A 89 15.44 -4.28 7.60
CA SER A 89 15.99 -4.61 8.92
C SER A 89 14.91 -4.63 10.02
N THR A 90 14.96 -5.67 10.84
CA THR A 90 14.24 -5.76 12.12
C THR A 90 15.13 -5.48 13.32
N GLU A 91 16.40 -5.13 13.11
CA GLU A 91 17.35 -4.82 14.16
C GLU A 91 17.17 -3.40 14.71
N ASN A 92 17.68 -3.20 15.91
CA ASN A 92 17.86 -1.87 16.50
C ASN A 92 19.32 -1.44 16.40
N ASP A 93 19.55 -0.15 16.44
CA ASP A 93 20.88 0.42 16.64
C ASP A 93 21.35 0.30 18.11
N ALA A 94 22.55 0.79 18.41
CA ALA A 94 23.14 0.75 19.75
C ALA A 94 22.33 1.56 20.80
N GLN A 95 21.49 2.49 20.36
CA GLN A 95 20.58 3.29 21.20
C GLN A 95 19.21 2.67 21.37
N GLY A 96 18.96 1.49 20.76
CA GLY A 96 17.67 0.80 20.77
C GLY A 96 16.64 1.34 19.79
N GLN A 97 17.05 2.26 18.88
CA GLN A 97 16.22 2.80 17.83
C GLN A 97 16.11 1.80 16.66
N PRO A 98 14.91 1.52 16.15
CA PRO A 98 14.72 0.69 14.96
C PRO A 98 15.53 1.19 13.75
N LYS A 99 16.32 0.32 13.12
CA LYS A 99 17.06 0.63 11.89
C LYS A 99 16.18 0.67 10.65
N GLY A 100 15.09 -0.09 10.64
CA GLY A 100 14.23 -0.23 9.48
C GLY A 100 12.82 -0.66 9.83
N ILE A 101 12.00 -0.80 8.77
CA ILE A 101 10.58 -1.11 8.87
C ILE A 101 10.27 -2.62 8.80
N GLY A 102 11.26 -3.46 8.50
CA GLY A 102 11.15 -4.91 8.54
C GLY A 102 10.09 -5.47 7.58
N LEU A 103 10.07 -5.06 6.31
CA LEU A 103 9.17 -5.63 5.31
C LEU A 103 9.24 -7.15 5.33
N SER A 104 8.12 -7.82 5.15
CA SER A 104 8.00 -9.28 5.19
C SER A 104 7.69 -9.92 3.85
N VAL A 105 7.44 -9.13 2.82
CA VAL A 105 7.43 -9.55 1.42
C VAL A 105 8.13 -8.50 0.56
N TRP A 106 8.93 -8.96 -0.41
CA TRP A 106 9.54 -8.13 -1.42
C TRP A 106 8.96 -8.44 -2.79
N ARG A 107 8.40 -7.43 -3.48
CA ARG A 107 7.73 -7.57 -4.77
C ARG A 107 8.70 -7.18 -5.87
N PHE A 108 9.14 -8.19 -6.67
CA PHE A 108 10.15 -8.11 -7.70
C PHE A 108 9.52 -7.96 -9.09
N ASN A 109 9.89 -6.93 -9.82
CA ASN A 109 9.43 -6.72 -11.21
C ASN A 109 10.25 -7.57 -12.19
N LEU A 110 9.63 -8.60 -12.71
CA LEU A 110 10.21 -9.43 -13.78
C LEU A 110 9.95 -8.74 -15.13
N GLY A 111 11.01 -8.26 -15.78
CA GLY A 111 10.91 -7.37 -16.94
C GLY A 111 10.61 -8.08 -18.25
N ALA A 112 10.05 -7.32 -19.19
CA ALA A 112 9.60 -7.78 -20.49
C ALA A 112 10.54 -7.42 -21.67
N GLY A 113 11.63 -6.68 -21.43
CA GLY A 113 12.63 -6.36 -22.43
C GLY A 113 12.51 -4.98 -23.08
N SER A 114 11.80 -4.06 -22.46
CA SER A 114 11.74 -2.67 -22.94
C SER A 114 13.09 -1.94 -22.86
N ALA A 115 13.97 -2.36 -21.95
CA ALA A 115 15.31 -1.81 -21.84
C ALA A 115 16.18 -2.15 -23.06
N GLU A 116 16.14 -3.39 -23.55
CA GLU A 116 16.83 -3.86 -24.73
C GLU A 116 16.35 -3.13 -26.01
N GLN A 117 15.07 -2.80 -26.05
CA GLN A 117 14.51 -2.03 -27.17
C GLN A 117 14.91 -0.54 -27.14
N GLY A 118 15.32 -0.01 -25.99
CA GLY A 118 15.72 1.37 -25.88
C GLY A 118 14.61 2.33 -26.29
N ARG A 119 14.88 3.23 -27.26
CA ARG A 119 13.88 4.20 -27.75
C ARG A 119 12.72 3.55 -28.50
N GLU A 120 12.94 2.42 -29.13
CA GLU A 120 11.92 1.69 -29.88
C GLU A 120 10.81 1.14 -28.97
N SER A 121 11.10 0.93 -27.67
CA SER A 121 10.09 0.56 -26.68
C SER A 121 9.00 1.60 -26.50
N GLN A 122 9.23 2.85 -26.88
CA GLN A 122 8.39 4.04 -26.63
C GLN A 122 8.23 4.40 -25.15
N ILE A 123 8.90 3.71 -24.25
CA ILE A 123 8.84 3.87 -22.78
C ILE A 123 9.94 4.83 -22.31
N ASN A 124 9.66 5.60 -21.25
CA ASN A 124 10.64 6.47 -20.61
C ASN A 124 11.84 5.67 -20.07
N PRO A 125 13.09 6.15 -20.23
CA PRO A 125 14.28 5.40 -19.82
C PRO A 125 14.25 4.88 -18.36
N GLY A 126 13.72 5.69 -17.42
CA GLY A 126 13.68 5.35 -15.99
C GLY A 126 12.66 4.28 -15.59
N THR A 127 11.83 3.82 -16.53
CA THR A 127 10.80 2.79 -16.26
C THR A 127 10.88 1.60 -17.23
N ARG A 128 11.97 1.53 -18.01
CA ARG A 128 12.27 0.36 -18.85
C ARG A 128 12.82 -0.76 -17.99
N THR A 129 12.52 -1.99 -18.35
CA THR A 129 13.00 -3.18 -17.64
C THR A 129 13.72 -4.13 -18.57
N GLU A 130 14.77 -4.81 -18.06
CA GLU A 130 15.50 -5.85 -18.78
C GLU A 130 14.74 -7.17 -18.71
N CYS A 131 14.91 -8.02 -19.72
CA CYS A 131 14.33 -9.37 -19.75
C CYS A 131 15.44 -10.42 -19.66
N PHE A 132 15.22 -11.46 -18.86
CA PHE A 132 16.15 -12.62 -18.84
C PHE A 132 16.14 -13.41 -20.14
N LEU A 133 14.97 -13.50 -20.81
CA LEU A 133 14.86 -14.19 -22.10
C LEU A 133 15.46 -13.31 -23.20
N THR A 134 16.34 -13.90 -24.00
CA THR A 134 16.94 -13.27 -25.17
C THR A 134 16.18 -13.61 -26.45
N LYS A 135 16.48 -12.91 -27.53
CA LYS A 135 15.80 -13.09 -28.82
C LYS A 135 15.96 -14.50 -29.43
N ASP A 136 17.06 -15.16 -29.12
CA ASP A 136 17.35 -16.54 -29.62
C ASP A 136 16.78 -17.64 -28.72
N GLY A 137 16.02 -17.29 -27.69
CA GLY A 137 15.37 -18.22 -26.78
C GLY A 137 16.24 -18.71 -25.62
N THR A 138 17.46 -18.18 -25.47
CA THR A 138 18.33 -18.47 -24.32
C THR A 138 18.02 -17.50 -23.15
N TYR A 139 18.63 -17.76 -21.99
CA TYR A 139 18.47 -16.90 -20.80
C TYR A 139 19.79 -16.25 -20.43
N ASP A 140 19.77 -14.93 -20.27
CA ASP A 140 20.91 -14.14 -19.82
C ASP A 140 20.74 -13.75 -18.33
N TRP A 141 21.40 -14.52 -17.48
CA TRP A 141 21.35 -14.30 -16.02
C TRP A 141 22.23 -13.14 -15.53
N THR A 142 22.80 -12.34 -16.43
CA THR A 142 23.47 -11.08 -16.05
C THR A 142 22.47 -9.91 -15.95
N LYS A 143 21.27 -10.07 -16.47
CA LYS A 143 20.21 -9.05 -16.47
C LYS A 143 19.68 -8.72 -15.09
N GLN A 144 19.06 -7.54 -14.98
CA GLN A 144 18.49 -6.99 -13.76
C GLN A 144 19.47 -6.97 -12.55
N PRO A 145 20.77 -6.65 -12.73
CA PRO A 145 21.78 -6.81 -11.69
C PRO A 145 21.49 -5.97 -10.43
N GLY A 146 20.95 -4.76 -10.59
CA GLY A 146 20.60 -3.88 -9.48
C GLY A 146 19.42 -4.41 -8.67
N GLN A 147 18.34 -4.84 -9.33
CA GLN A 147 17.18 -5.44 -8.66
C GLN A 147 17.56 -6.74 -7.95
N ARG A 148 18.38 -7.59 -8.58
CA ARG A 148 18.91 -8.84 -7.99
C ARG A 148 19.80 -8.57 -6.78
N LYS A 149 20.57 -7.48 -6.77
CA LYS A 149 21.32 -7.06 -5.57
C LYS A 149 20.38 -6.82 -4.39
N PHE A 150 19.27 -6.14 -4.60
CA PHE A 150 18.27 -5.90 -3.54
C PHE A 150 17.50 -7.17 -3.13
N LEU A 151 17.31 -8.15 -4.02
CA LEU A 151 16.82 -9.49 -3.61
C LEU A 151 17.76 -10.14 -2.58
N ARG A 152 19.08 -10.13 -2.86
CA ARG A 152 20.09 -10.67 -1.92
C ARG A 152 20.11 -9.91 -0.60
N MET A 153 20.06 -8.56 -0.65
CA MET A 153 20.04 -7.71 0.55
C MET A 153 18.76 -7.93 1.39
N ALA A 154 17.63 -8.17 0.75
CA ALA A 154 16.38 -8.51 1.43
C ALA A 154 16.49 -9.86 2.14
N LYS A 155 16.99 -10.89 1.45
CA LYS A 155 17.22 -12.22 2.02
C LYS A 155 18.19 -12.18 3.20
N GLN A 156 19.32 -11.47 3.06
CA GLN A 156 20.32 -11.31 4.11
C GLN A 156 19.75 -10.67 5.39
N ARG A 157 18.72 -9.82 5.25
CA ARG A 157 18.03 -9.17 6.37
C ARG A 157 16.80 -9.94 6.86
N GLY A 158 16.61 -11.17 6.35
CA GLY A 158 15.57 -12.07 6.83
C GLY A 158 14.17 -11.77 6.32
N VAL A 159 14.03 -11.13 5.15
CA VAL A 159 12.72 -11.06 4.45
C VAL A 159 12.28 -12.48 4.13
N PRO A 160 11.12 -12.94 4.67
CA PRO A 160 10.75 -14.33 4.57
C PRO A 160 10.09 -14.72 3.25
N HIS A 161 9.52 -13.77 2.50
CA HIS A 161 8.72 -14.06 1.31
C HIS A 161 9.07 -13.16 0.14
N PHE A 162 8.98 -13.74 -1.07
CA PHE A 162 9.23 -13.04 -2.33
C PHE A 162 8.07 -13.26 -3.29
N LEU A 163 7.67 -12.17 -3.97
CA LEU A 163 6.60 -12.13 -4.95
C LEU A 163 7.15 -11.58 -6.26
N ALA A 164 7.03 -12.32 -7.35
CA ALA A 164 7.34 -11.83 -8.69
C ALA A 164 6.06 -11.31 -9.36
N PHE A 165 6.18 -10.22 -10.12
CA PHE A 165 5.06 -9.71 -10.91
C PHE A 165 5.52 -9.23 -12.28
N LEU A 166 4.62 -9.29 -13.25
CA LEU A 166 4.87 -8.88 -14.63
C LEU A 166 3.85 -7.84 -15.08
N ASN A 167 4.37 -6.77 -15.70
CA ASN A 167 3.54 -5.76 -16.35
C ASN A 167 3.17 -6.16 -17.79
N SER A 168 4.01 -6.97 -18.43
CA SER A 168 3.82 -7.45 -19.81
C SER A 168 4.54 -8.77 -20.03
N ALA A 169 4.10 -9.52 -21.04
CA ALA A 169 4.88 -10.62 -21.57
C ALA A 169 6.17 -10.11 -22.25
N PRO A 170 7.25 -10.93 -22.32
CA PRO A 170 8.43 -10.60 -23.11
C PRO A 170 8.09 -10.11 -24.50
N VAL A 171 8.76 -9.06 -24.97
CA VAL A 171 8.49 -8.42 -26.28
C VAL A 171 8.46 -9.39 -27.46
N TYR A 172 9.15 -10.51 -27.35
CA TYR A 172 9.17 -11.57 -28.38
C TYR A 172 7.84 -12.30 -28.53
N PHE A 173 7.03 -12.33 -27.46
CA PHE A 173 5.73 -12.99 -27.42
C PHE A 173 4.56 -12.05 -27.65
N THR A 174 4.81 -10.73 -27.65
CA THR A 174 3.73 -9.74 -27.80
C THR A 174 3.28 -9.59 -29.25
N GLN A 175 2.00 -9.25 -29.44
CA GLN A 175 1.40 -9.11 -30.77
C GLN A 175 1.96 -7.91 -31.54
N ASN A 176 2.28 -6.81 -30.86
CA ASN A 176 2.85 -5.61 -31.49
C ASN A 176 4.39 -5.51 -31.39
N GLY A 177 5.04 -6.51 -30.78
CA GLY A 177 6.49 -6.52 -30.56
C GLY A 177 6.97 -5.54 -29.48
N LEU A 178 6.08 -4.95 -28.70
CA LEU A 178 6.38 -4.01 -27.61
C LEU A 178 5.90 -4.54 -26.28
N ALA A 179 6.53 -4.11 -25.19
CA ALA A 179 6.09 -4.40 -23.82
C ALA A 179 4.91 -3.49 -23.35
N THR A 180 4.28 -2.80 -24.26
CA THR A 180 3.13 -1.92 -24.01
C THR A 180 2.07 -2.17 -25.07
N ASN A 181 0.80 -1.91 -24.72
CA ASN A 181 -0.34 -2.15 -25.60
C ASN A 181 -0.60 -1.01 -26.60
N THR A 182 0.38 -0.18 -26.88
CA THR A 182 0.25 1.02 -27.75
C THR A 182 -0.47 0.70 -29.06
N GLY A 183 -1.51 1.49 -29.37
CA GLY A 183 -2.32 1.37 -30.58
C GLY A 183 -3.27 0.18 -30.63
N ARG A 184 -3.47 -0.54 -29.52
CA ARG A 184 -4.33 -1.71 -29.41
C ARG A 184 -5.55 -1.43 -28.52
N GLY A 185 -6.53 -2.33 -28.59
CA GLY A 185 -7.70 -2.32 -27.69
C GLY A 185 -7.42 -2.97 -26.33
N GLY A 186 -8.47 -3.24 -25.58
CA GLY A 186 -8.41 -3.73 -24.21
C GLY A 186 -8.19 -5.24 -24.05
N THR A 187 -7.55 -5.96 -24.98
CA THR A 187 -7.21 -7.39 -24.89
C THR A 187 -5.72 -7.58 -24.66
N ILE A 188 -5.34 -8.75 -24.16
CA ILE A 188 -3.94 -9.03 -23.84
C ILE A 188 -3.02 -8.86 -25.07
N ASN A 189 -1.87 -8.24 -24.85
CA ASN A 189 -0.86 -8.06 -25.88
C ASN A 189 0.04 -9.30 -26.01
N LEU A 190 -0.54 -10.48 -26.00
CA LEU A 190 0.12 -11.77 -26.13
C LEU A 190 -0.36 -12.45 -27.40
N LYS A 191 0.55 -13.03 -28.19
CA LYS A 191 0.20 -13.87 -29.33
C LYS A 191 -0.57 -15.09 -28.87
N ASP A 192 -1.54 -15.55 -29.65
CA ASP A 192 -2.42 -16.64 -29.26
C ASP A 192 -1.70 -17.99 -29.08
N ASP A 193 -0.61 -18.19 -29.82
CA ASP A 193 0.27 -19.36 -29.77
C ASP A 193 1.43 -19.24 -28.76
N CYS A 194 1.47 -18.19 -27.92
CA CYS A 194 2.57 -17.95 -26.99
C CYS A 194 2.16 -17.99 -25.49
N TYR A 195 0.97 -18.50 -25.15
CA TYR A 195 0.54 -18.58 -23.74
C TYR A 195 1.39 -19.57 -22.93
N ASP A 196 1.70 -20.72 -23.49
CA ASP A 196 2.57 -21.71 -22.86
C ASP A 196 4.04 -21.26 -22.84
N ASP A 197 4.52 -20.54 -23.86
CA ASP A 197 5.86 -19.94 -23.88
C ASP A 197 5.99 -18.87 -22.79
N PHE A 198 4.98 -18.03 -22.61
CA PHE A 198 4.97 -17.02 -21.55
C PHE A 198 4.92 -17.66 -20.16
N ALA A 199 4.09 -18.69 -19.99
CA ALA A 199 4.04 -19.47 -18.74
C ALA A 199 5.39 -20.12 -18.43
N ARG A 200 6.03 -20.72 -19.44
CA ARG A 200 7.37 -21.34 -19.34
C ARG A 200 8.43 -20.30 -19.00
N PHE A 201 8.38 -19.10 -19.62
CA PHE A 201 9.28 -17.99 -19.30
C PHE A 201 9.19 -17.62 -17.82
N MET A 202 7.97 -17.46 -17.28
CA MET A 202 7.77 -17.14 -15.85
C MET A 202 8.38 -18.22 -14.96
N ALA A 203 8.00 -19.49 -15.16
CA ALA A 203 8.50 -20.59 -14.36
C ALA A 203 10.04 -20.74 -14.45
N THR A 204 10.63 -20.63 -15.65
CA THR A 204 12.08 -20.70 -15.85
C THR A 204 12.81 -19.53 -15.19
N SER A 205 12.22 -18.32 -15.24
CA SER A 205 12.81 -17.15 -14.58
C SER A 205 12.84 -17.30 -13.07
N LEU A 206 11.75 -17.81 -12.45
CA LEU A 206 11.71 -18.06 -11.02
C LEU A 206 12.72 -19.14 -10.60
N LYS A 207 12.78 -20.23 -11.35
CA LYS A 207 13.75 -21.31 -11.12
C LYS A 207 15.18 -20.83 -11.25
N GLY A 208 15.48 -20.05 -12.30
CA GLY A 208 16.81 -19.48 -12.50
C GLY A 208 17.21 -18.49 -11.39
N LEU A 209 16.29 -17.67 -10.90
CA LEU A 209 16.53 -16.80 -9.76
C LEU A 209 16.76 -17.61 -8.46
N GLU A 210 16.10 -18.75 -8.29
CA GLU A 210 16.38 -19.66 -7.18
C GLU A 210 17.77 -20.28 -7.31
N GLU A 211 18.16 -20.71 -8.51
CA GLU A 211 19.48 -21.31 -8.76
C GLU A 211 20.64 -20.30 -8.64
N HIS A 212 20.47 -19.06 -9.14
CA HIS A 212 21.53 -18.06 -9.18
C HIS A 212 21.59 -17.17 -7.94
N GLU A 213 20.45 -16.88 -7.28
CA GLU A 213 20.37 -15.98 -6.12
C GLU A 213 20.00 -16.73 -4.83
N GLY A 214 19.60 -17.99 -4.94
CA GLY A 214 19.05 -18.76 -3.84
C GLY A 214 17.73 -18.17 -3.32
N ILE A 215 16.96 -17.47 -4.16
CA ILE A 215 15.70 -16.83 -3.81
C ILE A 215 14.55 -17.67 -4.33
N HIS A 216 13.81 -18.29 -3.43
CA HIS A 216 12.54 -18.92 -3.75
C HIS A 216 11.44 -17.86 -3.81
N PHE A 217 10.62 -17.88 -4.86
CA PHE A 217 9.46 -17.01 -4.97
C PHE A 217 8.20 -17.76 -4.51
N ASP A 218 7.63 -17.31 -3.41
CA ASP A 218 6.39 -17.88 -2.86
C ASP A 218 5.18 -17.55 -3.74
N TYR A 219 5.22 -16.38 -4.42
CA TYR A 219 4.08 -15.84 -5.17
C TYR A 219 4.51 -15.32 -6.53
N LEU A 220 3.56 -15.40 -7.48
CA LEU A 220 3.68 -14.88 -8.83
C LEU A 220 2.39 -14.19 -9.25
N CYS A 221 2.49 -12.95 -9.75
CA CYS A 221 1.42 -12.24 -10.44
C CYS A 221 1.67 -12.26 -11.95
N PRO A 222 1.02 -13.11 -12.74
CA PRO A 222 1.23 -13.22 -14.17
C PRO A 222 0.78 -12.01 -14.97
N VAL A 223 -0.17 -11.25 -14.43
CA VAL A 223 -0.78 -10.06 -15.05
C VAL A 223 -0.91 -8.98 -14.00
N ASN A 224 -0.48 -7.76 -14.30
CA ASN A 224 -0.62 -6.60 -13.45
C ASN A 224 -1.59 -5.61 -14.09
N GLU A 225 -2.60 -5.14 -13.32
CA GLU A 225 -3.60 -4.15 -13.73
C GLU A 225 -4.28 -4.48 -15.08
N PRO A 226 -4.92 -5.64 -15.21
CA PRO A 226 -5.54 -6.07 -16.45
C PRO A 226 -6.72 -5.19 -16.89
N ASP A 227 -7.27 -4.39 -15.98
CA ASP A 227 -8.32 -3.40 -16.18
C ASP A 227 -7.80 -2.11 -16.83
N GLY A 228 -6.50 -1.83 -16.79
CA GLY A 228 -5.85 -0.77 -17.56
C GLY A 228 -5.76 -1.14 -19.05
N HIS A 229 -6.13 -0.23 -19.95
CA HIS A 229 -6.04 -0.52 -21.39
C HIS A 229 -4.62 -0.49 -21.92
N TRP A 230 -3.70 0.24 -21.27
CA TRP A 230 -2.28 0.35 -21.60
C TRP A 230 -1.97 0.70 -23.07
N ASN A 231 -2.92 1.36 -23.75
CA ASN A 231 -2.88 1.66 -25.18
C ASN A 231 -2.61 3.14 -25.50
N TRP A 232 -2.19 3.93 -24.52
CA TRP A 232 -1.87 5.35 -24.69
C TRP A 232 -0.62 5.57 -25.57
N LEU A 233 -0.58 6.71 -26.23
CA LEU A 233 0.63 7.16 -26.95
C LEU A 233 1.65 7.71 -25.94
N GLY A 234 2.94 7.35 -26.11
CA GLY A 234 4.00 7.73 -25.18
C GLY A 234 3.86 7.07 -23.80
N PRO A 235 3.83 5.74 -23.74
CA PRO A 235 3.62 5.00 -22.51
C PRO A 235 4.71 5.27 -21.48
N LYS A 236 4.32 5.25 -20.20
CA LYS A 236 5.22 5.56 -19.10
C LYS A 236 5.96 4.32 -18.58
N GLN A 237 5.44 3.13 -18.85
CA GLN A 237 5.93 1.85 -18.34
C GLN A 237 5.46 0.69 -19.23
N GLU A 238 5.97 -0.50 -18.98
CA GLU A 238 5.41 -1.74 -19.50
C GLU A 238 3.98 -1.93 -19.00
N GLY A 239 3.12 -2.56 -19.81
CA GLY A 239 1.72 -2.80 -19.43
C GLY A 239 0.93 -3.52 -20.51
N SER A 240 0.05 -4.41 -20.11
CA SER A 240 -0.89 -5.12 -20.98
C SER A 240 -2.23 -5.30 -20.28
N PRO A 241 -3.36 -4.94 -20.92
CA PRO A 241 -4.67 -5.35 -20.43
C PRO A 241 -4.85 -6.85 -20.58
N ALA A 242 -5.86 -7.38 -19.91
CA ALA A 242 -6.32 -8.75 -20.17
C ALA A 242 -7.80 -8.88 -19.78
N THR A 243 -8.56 -9.68 -20.52
CA THR A 243 -9.89 -10.10 -20.13
C THR A 243 -9.81 -11.28 -19.14
N HIS A 244 -10.87 -11.50 -18.37
CA HIS A 244 -10.91 -12.64 -17.44
C HIS A 244 -10.68 -14.00 -18.12
N ARG A 245 -11.12 -14.18 -19.38
CA ARG A 245 -10.84 -15.42 -20.14
C ARG A 245 -9.37 -15.58 -20.45
N GLU A 246 -8.69 -14.49 -20.83
CA GLU A 246 -7.25 -14.49 -21.10
C GLU A 246 -6.46 -14.74 -19.83
N ILE A 247 -6.84 -14.09 -18.70
CA ILE A 247 -6.22 -14.32 -17.39
C ILE A 247 -6.39 -15.80 -16.97
N ALA A 248 -7.59 -16.35 -17.07
CA ALA A 248 -7.85 -17.74 -16.69
C ALA A 248 -7.10 -18.75 -17.57
N ARG A 249 -6.97 -18.47 -18.88
CA ARG A 249 -6.13 -19.27 -19.79
C ARG A 249 -4.67 -19.23 -19.37
N LEU A 250 -4.13 -18.02 -19.13
CA LEU A 250 -2.74 -17.85 -18.71
C LEU A 250 -2.48 -18.53 -17.35
N ALA A 251 -3.41 -18.42 -16.40
CA ALA A 251 -3.29 -19.07 -15.10
C ALA A 251 -3.18 -20.61 -15.22
N ARG A 252 -3.94 -21.23 -16.14
CA ARG A 252 -3.84 -22.68 -16.39
C ARG A 252 -2.49 -23.08 -16.97
N GLU A 253 -2.02 -22.35 -17.98
CA GLU A 253 -0.69 -22.60 -18.56
C GLU A 253 0.42 -22.35 -17.54
N THR A 254 0.31 -21.31 -16.74
CA THR A 254 1.27 -20.99 -15.67
C THR A 254 1.29 -22.08 -14.59
N SER A 255 0.12 -22.54 -14.11
CA SER A 255 0.05 -23.63 -13.12
C SER A 255 0.68 -24.93 -13.66
N LYS A 256 0.46 -25.23 -14.94
CA LYS A 256 1.09 -26.36 -15.61
C LYS A 256 2.61 -26.22 -15.66
N ALA A 257 3.12 -25.06 -16.12
CA ALA A 257 4.56 -24.82 -16.23
C ALA A 257 5.27 -24.84 -14.87
N LEU A 258 4.67 -24.27 -13.82
CA LEU A 258 5.19 -24.34 -12.44
C LEU A 258 5.27 -25.77 -11.95
N THR A 259 4.21 -26.56 -12.17
CA THR A 259 4.17 -27.97 -11.78
C THR A 259 5.23 -28.81 -12.51
N GLU A 260 5.37 -28.61 -13.83
CA GLU A 260 6.37 -29.29 -14.65
C GLU A 260 7.81 -29.01 -14.24
N GLN A 261 8.07 -27.80 -13.73
CA GLN A 261 9.39 -27.41 -13.22
C GLN A 261 9.59 -27.69 -11.72
N GLY A 262 8.60 -28.26 -11.03
CA GLY A 262 8.67 -28.62 -9.63
C GLY A 262 8.62 -27.41 -8.67
N LEU A 263 8.03 -26.30 -9.11
CA LEU A 263 7.87 -25.08 -8.31
C LEU A 263 6.52 -25.09 -7.57
N ASN A 264 6.56 -24.77 -6.28
CA ASN A 264 5.36 -24.64 -5.44
C ASN A 264 4.87 -23.19 -5.31
N THR A 265 5.35 -22.30 -6.16
CA THR A 265 4.95 -20.90 -6.26
C THR A 265 3.44 -20.78 -6.45
N GLN A 266 2.78 -19.90 -5.69
CA GLN A 266 1.35 -19.64 -5.78
C GLN A 266 1.06 -18.50 -6.75
N ILE A 267 0.05 -18.68 -7.61
CA ILE A 267 -0.40 -17.68 -8.58
C ILE A 267 -1.41 -16.77 -7.88
N LEU A 268 -1.09 -15.49 -7.79
CA LEU A 268 -2.05 -14.47 -7.33
C LEU A 268 -2.95 -14.06 -8.51
N MET A 269 -4.25 -14.11 -8.26
CA MET A 269 -5.25 -13.84 -9.28
C MET A 269 -5.69 -12.39 -9.26
N ASP A 270 -5.94 -11.89 -10.45
CA ASP A 270 -6.53 -10.63 -10.86
C ASP A 270 -5.55 -9.45 -10.86
N GLU A 271 -5.11 -8.92 -9.72
CA GLU A 271 -4.25 -7.72 -9.63
C GLU A 271 -4.86 -6.48 -10.35
N SER A 272 -6.19 -6.36 -10.38
CA SER A 272 -6.88 -5.15 -10.89
C SER A 272 -6.39 -3.90 -10.17
N SER A 273 -6.25 -2.79 -10.90
CA SER A 273 -5.84 -1.50 -10.33
C SER A 273 -6.88 -0.92 -9.36
N ASP A 274 -8.10 -1.41 -9.40
CA ASP A 274 -9.22 -0.92 -8.62
C ASP A 274 -10.01 -2.09 -8.00
N ILE A 275 -10.06 -2.14 -6.67
CA ILE A 275 -10.81 -3.18 -5.93
C ILE A 275 -12.30 -3.23 -6.28
N ARG A 276 -12.86 -2.22 -6.95
CA ARG A 276 -14.25 -2.26 -7.43
C ARG A 276 -14.45 -3.28 -8.55
N CYS A 277 -13.41 -3.57 -9.34
CA CYS A 277 -13.43 -4.62 -10.36
C CYS A 277 -13.68 -6.01 -9.75
N LEU A 278 -13.30 -6.21 -8.49
CA LEU A 278 -13.57 -7.45 -7.77
C LEU A 278 -15.07 -7.66 -7.50
N LEU A 279 -15.82 -6.57 -7.34
CA LEU A 279 -17.22 -6.56 -6.89
C LEU A 279 -18.22 -6.50 -8.03
N GLY A 280 -17.95 -5.73 -9.08
CA GLY A 280 -18.91 -5.45 -10.12
C GLY A 280 -18.26 -4.90 -11.38
N VAL A 281 -19.09 -4.50 -12.33
CA VAL A 281 -18.62 -3.82 -13.55
C VAL A 281 -18.17 -2.42 -13.18
N HIS A 282 -16.92 -2.09 -13.49
CA HIS A 282 -16.37 -0.77 -13.35
C HIS A 282 -16.36 -0.06 -14.71
N GLU A 283 -16.88 1.15 -14.78
CA GLU A 283 -16.88 2.01 -15.98
C GLU A 283 -17.43 1.34 -17.27
N THR A 284 -18.42 0.47 -17.15
CA THR A 284 -19.00 -0.27 -18.30
C THR A 284 -18.14 -1.40 -18.89
N ASP A 285 -16.99 -1.71 -18.31
CA ASP A 285 -16.15 -2.81 -18.78
C ASP A 285 -16.57 -4.15 -18.14
N TRP A 286 -17.54 -4.82 -18.74
CA TRP A 286 -18.06 -6.10 -18.27
C TRP A 286 -17.02 -7.23 -18.29
N GLN A 287 -15.94 -7.09 -19.08
CA GLN A 287 -14.90 -8.12 -19.23
C GLN A 287 -13.94 -8.16 -18.06
N ARG A 288 -14.00 -7.17 -17.17
CA ARG A 288 -13.07 -6.97 -16.03
C ARG A 288 -13.79 -6.75 -14.70
N GLY A 289 -15.11 -6.82 -14.68
CA GLY A 289 -15.92 -6.75 -13.46
C GLY A 289 -16.21 -8.12 -12.86
N HIS A 290 -16.62 -8.16 -11.59
CA HIS A 290 -17.01 -9.39 -10.89
C HIS A 290 -15.89 -10.45 -10.78
N ALA A 291 -14.64 -10.02 -10.63
CA ALA A 291 -13.48 -10.91 -10.69
C ALA A 291 -13.54 -12.05 -9.66
N ILE A 292 -14.04 -11.80 -8.42
CA ILE A 292 -14.17 -12.83 -7.40
C ILE A 292 -15.08 -13.97 -7.89
N SER A 293 -16.29 -13.66 -8.32
CA SER A 293 -17.23 -14.69 -8.80
C SER A 293 -16.74 -15.34 -10.09
N THR A 294 -16.09 -14.58 -10.95
CA THR A 294 -15.59 -15.05 -12.23
C THR A 294 -14.49 -16.11 -12.08
N PHE A 295 -13.54 -15.90 -11.16
CA PHE A 295 -12.43 -16.83 -10.99
C PHE A 295 -12.69 -17.94 -9.96
N PHE A 296 -13.61 -17.73 -9.03
CA PHE A 296 -13.78 -18.62 -7.88
C PHE A 296 -15.18 -19.24 -7.73
N SER A 297 -16.14 -18.90 -8.62
CA SER A 297 -17.39 -19.64 -8.69
C SER A 297 -17.25 -20.85 -9.63
N PRO A 298 -17.55 -22.08 -9.18
CA PRO A 298 -17.56 -23.25 -10.04
C PRO A 298 -18.52 -23.14 -11.25
N ASP A 299 -19.55 -22.29 -11.14
CA ASP A 299 -20.49 -22.03 -12.22
C ASP A 299 -19.87 -21.25 -13.39
N SER A 300 -18.73 -20.60 -13.17
CA SER A 300 -17.99 -19.82 -14.17
C SER A 300 -17.07 -20.73 -15.00
N THR A 301 -17.63 -21.70 -15.73
CA THR A 301 -16.94 -22.84 -16.33
C THR A 301 -15.71 -22.50 -17.17
N LEU A 302 -15.71 -21.35 -17.88
CA LEU A 302 -14.59 -20.92 -18.75
C LEU A 302 -13.47 -20.19 -18.00
N THR A 303 -13.80 -19.58 -16.86
CA THR A 303 -12.89 -18.70 -16.12
C THR A 303 -12.57 -19.22 -14.71
N TYR A 304 -13.29 -20.23 -14.23
CA TYR A 304 -13.01 -20.86 -12.96
C TYR A 304 -11.59 -21.43 -12.90
N VAL A 305 -10.81 -20.99 -11.91
CA VAL A 305 -9.43 -21.43 -11.70
C VAL A 305 -9.16 -21.88 -10.25
N GLY A 306 -10.17 -21.81 -9.37
CA GLY A 306 -10.05 -22.18 -7.98
C GLY A 306 -9.72 -23.65 -7.70
N ASN A 307 -9.69 -24.51 -8.73
CA ASN A 307 -9.29 -25.91 -8.66
C ASN A 307 -7.85 -26.16 -9.11
N LEU A 308 -7.11 -25.13 -9.54
CA LEU A 308 -5.72 -25.29 -9.96
C LEU A 308 -4.80 -25.43 -8.73
N PRO A 309 -3.81 -26.33 -8.75
CA PRO A 309 -2.98 -26.61 -7.57
C PRO A 309 -2.16 -25.42 -7.10
N ASN A 310 -1.81 -24.49 -8.00
CA ASN A 310 -1.03 -23.30 -7.68
C ASN A 310 -1.87 -22.05 -7.43
N VAL A 311 -3.20 -22.13 -7.51
CA VAL A 311 -4.10 -20.99 -7.28
C VAL A 311 -4.72 -21.13 -5.89
N PRO A 312 -4.28 -20.33 -4.91
CA PRO A 312 -4.90 -20.32 -3.57
C PRO A 312 -6.30 -19.68 -3.63
N HIS A 313 -7.15 -19.97 -2.63
CA HIS A 313 -8.43 -19.29 -2.44
C HIS A 313 -8.22 -17.84 -1.95
N LEU A 314 -7.63 -17.04 -2.82
CA LEU A 314 -7.12 -15.71 -2.56
C LEU A 314 -7.24 -14.87 -3.83
N ILE A 315 -7.69 -13.63 -3.69
CA ILE A 315 -7.67 -12.63 -4.76
C ILE A 315 -6.82 -11.44 -4.33
N ALA A 316 -6.05 -10.90 -5.27
CA ALA A 316 -5.19 -9.75 -5.08
C ALA A 316 -5.66 -8.59 -5.96
N ALA A 317 -5.59 -7.38 -5.46
CA ALA A 317 -5.88 -6.17 -6.23
C ALA A 317 -5.32 -4.92 -5.54
N HIS A 318 -5.32 -3.82 -6.30
CA HIS A 318 -4.87 -2.51 -5.87
C HIS A 318 -6.05 -1.66 -5.40
N SER A 319 -5.86 -0.81 -4.40
CA SER A 319 -6.95 0.00 -3.85
C SER A 319 -6.98 1.45 -4.36
N TYR A 320 -6.44 1.70 -5.57
CA TYR A 320 -6.44 3.01 -6.19
C TYR A 320 -7.87 3.59 -6.33
N TRP A 321 -7.97 4.91 -6.32
CA TRP A 321 -9.20 5.71 -6.49
C TRP A 321 -10.35 5.42 -5.51
N THR A 322 -10.10 4.62 -4.47
CA THR A 322 -11.12 4.23 -3.48
C THR A 322 -10.86 4.80 -2.08
N ASN A 323 -9.93 5.76 -1.92
CA ASN A 323 -9.46 6.24 -0.62
C ASN A 323 -10.21 7.49 -0.11
N THR A 324 -10.98 8.14 -0.96
CA THR A 324 -11.67 9.39 -0.64
C THR A 324 -13.05 9.46 -1.32
N PRO A 325 -14.08 10.02 -0.68
CA PRO A 325 -14.12 10.42 0.73
C PRO A 325 -14.13 9.21 1.69
N VAL A 326 -13.78 9.42 2.96
CA VAL A 326 -13.64 8.33 3.94
C VAL A 326 -14.87 7.42 4.08
N PRO A 327 -16.13 7.93 4.10
CA PRO A 327 -17.30 7.04 4.14
C PRO A 327 -17.39 6.11 2.93
N TYR A 328 -16.96 6.58 1.76
CA TYR A 328 -16.90 5.76 0.54
C TYR A 328 -15.78 4.72 0.64
N MET A 329 -14.60 5.11 1.10
CA MET A 329 -13.49 4.19 1.35
C MET A 329 -13.93 3.02 2.23
N LYS A 330 -14.57 3.30 3.36
CA LYS A 330 -15.09 2.28 4.29
C LYS A 330 -16.12 1.37 3.60
N LYS A 331 -17.10 1.96 2.92
CA LYS A 331 -18.18 1.22 2.25
C LYS A 331 -17.65 0.20 1.25
N VAL A 332 -16.70 0.60 0.39
CA VAL A 332 -16.13 -0.30 -0.63
C VAL A 332 -15.41 -1.48 0.03
N ARG A 333 -14.66 -1.24 1.12
CA ARG A 333 -13.95 -2.29 1.86
C ARG A 333 -14.90 -3.26 2.55
N GLU A 334 -15.98 -2.76 3.14
CA GLU A 334 -17.02 -3.61 3.74
C GLU A 334 -17.70 -4.49 2.67
N GLN A 335 -18.01 -3.93 1.51
CA GLN A 335 -18.58 -4.68 0.38
C GLN A 335 -17.62 -5.78 -0.11
N LEU A 336 -16.32 -5.45 -0.23
CA LEU A 336 -15.29 -6.40 -0.63
C LEU A 336 -15.18 -7.56 0.37
N ARG A 337 -15.16 -7.26 1.67
CA ARG A 337 -15.14 -8.29 2.72
C ARG A 337 -16.34 -9.25 2.60
N GLU A 338 -17.54 -8.72 2.41
CA GLU A 338 -18.74 -9.56 2.31
C GLU A 338 -18.72 -10.41 1.03
N GLU A 339 -18.26 -9.87 -0.11
CA GLU A 339 -18.12 -10.66 -1.34
C GLU A 339 -17.05 -11.75 -1.19
N CYS A 340 -15.90 -11.44 -0.61
CA CYS A 340 -14.86 -12.44 -0.30
C CYS A 340 -15.41 -13.57 0.58
N LYS A 341 -16.17 -13.25 1.63
CA LYS A 341 -16.81 -14.25 2.50
C LYS A 341 -17.76 -15.16 1.76
N LYS A 342 -18.56 -14.60 0.85
CA LYS A 342 -19.54 -15.34 0.06
C LYS A 342 -18.90 -16.47 -0.76
N TYR A 343 -17.68 -16.24 -1.27
CA TYR A 343 -16.94 -17.23 -2.06
C TYR A 343 -15.84 -17.95 -1.27
N GLY A 344 -15.70 -17.71 0.03
CA GLY A 344 -14.64 -18.31 0.86
C GLY A 344 -13.23 -17.86 0.46
N ILE A 345 -13.10 -16.65 -0.10
CA ILE A 345 -11.85 -16.10 -0.64
C ILE A 345 -11.22 -15.13 0.35
N LYS A 346 -9.89 -15.08 0.38
CA LYS A 346 -9.10 -14.08 1.10
C LYS A 346 -8.78 -12.92 0.19
N PHE A 347 -8.48 -11.75 0.77
CA PHE A 347 -8.10 -10.56 0.01
C PHE A 347 -6.70 -10.08 0.40
N TRP A 348 -5.89 -9.74 -0.62
CA TRP A 348 -4.61 -9.05 -0.48
C TRP A 348 -4.63 -7.72 -1.22
N GLN A 349 -4.31 -6.67 -0.51
CA GLN A 349 -3.99 -5.37 -1.10
C GLN A 349 -2.49 -5.36 -1.46
N THR A 350 -2.18 -5.50 -2.75
CA THR A 350 -0.82 -5.77 -3.25
C THR A 350 -0.11 -4.54 -3.78
N GLU A 351 -0.84 -3.45 -4.00
CA GLU A 351 -0.24 -2.21 -4.49
C GLU A 351 -1.13 -0.99 -4.23
N ILE A 352 -0.52 0.10 -3.78
CA ILE A 352 -1.08 1.44 -3.74
C ILE A 352 0.01 2.49 -3.61
N CYS A 353 -0.20 3.65 -4.21
CA CYS A 353 0.49 4.92 -3.90
C CYS A 353 -0.49 6.09 -3.98
N ILE A 354 0.00 7.29 -3.76
CA ILE A 354 -0.82 8.51 -3.84
C ILE A 354 -1.00 8.91 -5.30
N MET A 355 -2.24 9.11 -5.70
CA MET A 355 -2.63 9.50 -7.05
C MET A 355 -3.07 10.97 -7.11
N SER A 356 -3.29 11.48 -8.32
CA SER A 356 -3.69 12.88 -8.54
C SER A 356 -5.04 13.26 -7.91
N ASN A 357 -5.92 12.27 -7.71
CA ASN A 357 -7.24 12.45 -7.10
C ASN A 357 -7.25 12.36 -5.56
N ASP A 358 -6.13 12.08 -4.90
CA ASP A 358 -6.00 12.11 -3.44
C ASP A 358 -5.92 13.56 -2.94
N ASN A 359 -7.01 14.32 -3.13
CA ASN A 359 -7.05 15.78 -2.96
C ASN A 359 -6.83 16.23 -1.52
N GLU A 360 -7.15 15.41 -0.52
CA GLU A 360 -6.96 15.71 0.91
C GLU A 360 -5.50 16.07 1.22
N ILE A 361 -4.56 15.44 0.52
CA ILE A 361 -3.12 15.67 0.69
C ILE A 361 -2.46 16.40 -0.49
N GLY A 362 -3.27 16.90 -1.43
CA GLY A 362 -2.78 17.65 -2.59
C GLY A 362 -2.28 16.77 -3.72
N GLY A 363 -2.75 15.54 -3.82
CA GLY A 363 -2.38 14.58 -4.85
C GLY A 363 -0.93 14.07 -4.74
N GLY A 364 -0.49 13.32 -5.75
CA GLY A 364 0.80 12.62 -5.77
C GLY A 364 2.02 13.47 -6.10
N GLY A 365 1.86 14.63 -6.74
CA GLY A 365 2.99 15.47 -7.16
C GLY A 365 3.82 16.03 -6.02
N GLY A 366 5.12 16.22 -6.25
CA GLY A 366 6.08 16.62 -5.22
C GLY A 366 6.44 15.49 -4.26
N TYR A 367 7.12 15.81 -3.17
CA TYR A 367 7.45 14.85 -2.11
C TYR A 367 7.09 15.43 -0.74
N ASP A 368 6.59 14.59 0.17
CA ASP A 368 6.19 15.01 1.51
C ASP A 368 6.97 14.21 2.57
N PHE A 369 7.70 14.93 3.42
CA PHE A 369 8.48 14.36 4.52
C PHE A 369 7.75 14.47 5.87
N THR A 370 6.53 15.04 5.88
CA THR A 370 5.74 15.29 7.10
C THR A 370 4.76 14.17 7.39
N MET A 371 4.13 14.24 8.57
CA MET A 371 3.08 13.31 8.95
C MET A 371 1.80 13.42 8.11
N LYS A 372 1.62 14.46 7.29
CA LYS A 372 0.39 14.65 6.50
C LYS A 372 0.10 13.46 5.58
N THR A 373 1.03 13.13 4.68
CA THR A 373 0.89 11.95 3.80
C THR A 373 0.98 10.64 4.60
N ALA A 374 1.83 10.57 5.60
CA ALA A 374 2.01 9.41 6.46
C ALA A 374 0.73 9.00 7.18
N LEU A 375 0.01 9.95 7.77
CA LEU A 375 -1.28 9.70 8.44
C LEU A 375 -2.38 9.31 7.45
N TYR A 376 -2.42 9.96 6.29
CA TYR A 376 -3.37 9.61 5.23
C TYR A 376 -3.22 8.13 4.82
N VAL A 377 -1.99 7.68 4.61
CA VAL A 377 -1.70 6.28 4.26
C VAL A 377 -1.93 5.35 5.45
N ALA A 378 -1.57 5.73 6.67
CA ALA A 378 -1.86 4.92 7.87
C ALA A 378 -3.38 4.69 8.05
N ARG A 379 -4.21 5.69 7.72
CA ARG A 379 -5.67 5.54 7.68
C ARG A 379 -6.12 4.55 6.61
N ILE A 380 -5.50 4.55 5.42
CA ILE A 380 -5.80 3.56 4.37
C ILE A 380 -5.42 2.16 4.85
N ILE A 381 -4.21 1.98 5.39
CA ILE A 381 -3.77 0.69 5.97
C ILE A 381 -4.78 0.20 7.00
N HIS A 382 -5.18 1.08 7.93
CA HIS A 382 -6.15 0.74 8.96
C HIS A 382 -7.48 0.25 8.35
N HIS A 383 -8.01 0.95 7.34
CA HIS A 383 -9.28 0.60 6.71
C HIS A 383 -9.18 -0.70 5.89
N ASP A 384 -8.11 -0.92 5.16
CA ASP A 384 -7.90 -2.17 4.42
C ASP A 384 -7.82 -3.37 5.38
N LEU A 385 -7.10 -3.23 6.50
CA LEU A 385 -6.96 -4.30 7.50
C LEU A 385 -8.24 -4.53 8.32
N THR A 386 -9.00 -3.47 8.65
CA THR A 386 -10.12 -3.58 9.61
C THR A 386 -11.48 -3.74 8.93
N TYR A 387 -11.69 -3.19 7.73
CA TYR A 387 -12.96 -3.22 7.03
C TYR A 387 -12.97 -4.16 5.83
N ALA A 388 -11.85 -4.34 5.11
CA ALA A 388 -11.73 -5.34 4.05
C ALA A 388 -11.24 -6.71 4.56
N ASP A 389 -10.76 -6.81 5.80
CA ASP A 389 -10.05 -7.97 6.34
C ASP A 389 -8.86 -8.38 5.45
N ALA A 390 -8.13 -7.40 4.88
CA ALA A 390 -6.96 -7.67 4.07
C ALA A 390 -5.90 -8.46 4.87
N GLU A 391 -5.38 -9.56 4.29
CA GLU A 391 -4.35 -10.38 4.92
C GLU A 391 -2.93 -9.91 4.57
N SER A 392 -2.77 -9.15 3.49
CA SER A 392 -1.51 -8.54 3.06
C SER A 392 -1.73 -7.08 2.67
N TRP A 393 -0.70 -6.26 2.86
CA TRP A 393 -0.72 -4.87 2.45
C TRP A 393 0.63 -4.44 1.91
N SER A 394 0.68 -3.95 0.67
CA SER A 394 1.91 -3.51 0.02
C SER A 394 1.79 -2.12 -0.58
N TRP A 395 2.86 -1.36 -0.42
CA TRP A 395 3.06 -0.08 -1.09
C TRP A 395 3.61 -0.28 -2.51
N TRP A 396 3.34 0.65 -3.44
CA TRP A 396 3.79 0.54 -4.82
C TRP A 396 5.32 0.53 -4.91
N ARG A 397 6.00 1.66 -4.66
CA ARG A 397 7.45 1.77 -4.86
C ARG A 397 8.19 1.94 -3.55
N ALA A 398 9.20 1.12 -3.34
CA ALA A 398 10.09 1.31 -2.19
C ALA A 398 10.86 2.62 -2.29
N CYS A 399 11.36 2.96 -3.47
CA CYS A 399 12.10 4.20 -3.73
C CYS A 399 11.51 4.98 -4.89
N GLY A 400 11.49 6.32 -4.77
CA GLY A 400 10.96 7.22 -5.80
C GLY A 400 11.67 8.57 -5.84
N GLY A 401 11.34 9.38 -6.86
CA GLY A 401 11.87 10.74 -7.07
C GLY A 401 10.95 11.83 -6.53
N ASP A 402 10.37 12.64 -7.42
CA ASP A 402 9.56 13.82 -7.08
C ASP A 402 8.04 13.57 -7.10
N TYR A 403 7.62 12.34 -6.79
CA TYR A 403 6.24 11.94 -6.64
C TYR A 403 6.04 11.18 -5.32
N LYS A 404 4.85 11.29 -4.70
CA LYS A 404 4.54 10.60 -3.45
C LYS A 404 4.24 9.10 -3.67
N ASP A 405 5.01 8.45 -4.54
CA ASP A 405 4.93 7.03 -4.85
C ASP A 405 6.05 6.20 -4.19
N GLY A 406 7.13 6.86 -3.71
CA GLY A 406 8.24 6.22 -3.02
C GLY A 406 8.14 6.34 -1.50
N LEU A 407 8.43 5.24 -0.77
CA LEU A 407 8.65 5.29 0.69
C LEU A 407 9.92 6.09 1.02
N ILE A 408 10.94 5.95 0.19
CA ILE A 408 12.24 6.58 0.31
C ILE A 408 12.46 7.46 -0.91
N ARG A 409 12.82 8.73 -0.68
CA ARG A 409 13.22 9.62 -1.77
C ARG A 409 14.66 9.36 -2.16
N VAL A 410 14.92 9.20 -3.46
CA VAL A 410 16.26 8.99 -4.01
C VAL A 410 16.72 10.18 -4.83
N TYR A 411 18.02 10.44 -4.80
CA TYR A 411 18.70 11.48 -5.54
C TYR A 411 19.78 10.81 -6.41
N GLU A 412 19.37 10.38 -7.60
CA GLU A 412 20.16 9.53 -8.50
C GLU A 412 21.55 10.09 -8.80
N ARG A 413 21.65 11.39 -9.11
CA ARG A 413 22.92 12.04 -9.45
C ARG A 413 23.91 12.09 -8.27
N GLN A 414 23.41 12.20 -7.06
CA GLN A 414 24.18 12.24 -5.82
C GLN A 414 24.41 10.86 -5.22
N GLN A 415 23.77 9.84 -5.76
CA GLN A 415 23.75 8.48 -5.23
C GLN A 415 23.47 8.46 -3.72
N ASN A 416 22.41 9.15 -3.30
CA ASN A 416 21.98 9.18 -1.91
C ASN A 416 20.45 9.15 -1.78
N ALA A 417 19.96 8.92 -0.57
CA ALA A 417 18.56 8.81 -0.27
C ALA A 417 18.19 9.49 1.05
N ARG A 418 16.91 9.83 1.15
CA ARG A 418 16.32 10.36 2.37
C ARG A 418 15.06 9.56 2.71
N ASP A 419 14.93 9.15 3.98
CA ASP A 419 13.72 8.53 4.52
C ASP A 419 12.55 9.52 4.59
N SER A 420 11.35 9.01 4.76
CA SER A 420 10.13 9.81 4.91
C SER A 420 9.30 9.35 6.10
N LYS A 421 8.40 10.20 6.58
CA LYS A 421 7.40 9.79 7.59
C LYS A 421 6.47 8.69 7.07
N LEU A 422 6.26 8.61 5.75
CA LEU A 422 5.50 7.55 5.12
C LEU A 422 6.15 6.17 5.29
N LEU A 423 7.47 6.06 5.10
CA LEU A 423 8.23 4.84 5.39
C LEU A 423 7.97 4.36 6.83
N TRP A 424 8.13 5.27 7.79
CA TRP A 424 8.00 4.95 9.21
C TRP A 424 6.55 4.73 9.64
N ALA A 425 5.57 5.32 8.95
CA ALA A 425 4.15 5.01 9.14
C ALA A 425 3.82 3.56 8.77
N LEU A 426 4.32 3.08 7.62
CA LEU A 426 4.22 1.66 7.28
C LEU A 426 4.97 0.80 8.31
N GLY A 427 6.12 1.26 8.79
CA GLY A 427 6.91 0.59 9.82
C GLY A 427 6.19 0.40 11.17
N ASN A 428 5.24 1.26 11.51
CA ASN A 428 4.39 1.07 12.70
C ASN A 428 3.55 -0.22 12.63
N TYR A 429 3.33 -0.73 11.43
CA TYR A 429 2.68 -2.02 11.18
C TYR A 429 3.71 -3.12 10.90
N SER A 430 4.47 -2.97 9.81
CA SER A 430 5.29 -4.04 9.21
C SER A 430 6.37 -4.60 10.14
N ARG A 431 6.99 -3.73 10.94
CA ARG A 431 8.06 -4.14 11.84
C ARG A 431 7.58 -5.02 12.99
N PHE A 432 6.41 -4.74 13.52
CA PHE A 432 5.92 -5.33 14.76
C PHE A 432 4.87 -6.40 14.54
N ILE A 433 4.07 -6.31 13.48
CA ILE A 433 3.06 -7.30 13.11
C ILE A 433 3.70 -8.24 12.10
N ARG A 434 4.05 -9.44 12.55
CA ARG A 434 4.82 -10.38 11.74
C ARG A 434 3.92 -11.40 11.02
N PRO A 435 4.41 -12.05 9.93
CA PRO A 435 3.65 -13.09 9.24
C PRO A 435 3.06 -14.13 10.19
N GLY A 436 1.78 -14.41 10.04
CA GLY A 436 1.03 -15.31 10.93
C GLY A 436 0.37 -14.63 12.13
N ALA A 437 0.56 -13.32 12.32
CA ALA A 437 -0.16 -12.57 13.34
C ALA A 437 -1.67 -12.60 13.08
N VAL A 438 -2.47 -12.77 14.09
CA VAL A 438 -3.94 -12.72 14.01
C VAL A 438 -4.42 -11.36 14.46
N ARG A 439 -5.24 -10.68 13.64
CA ARG A 439 -5.93 -9.47 14.06
C ARG A 439 -7.09 -9.82 14.98
N TYR A 440 -7.32 -9.02 16.01
CA TYR A 440 -8.46 -9.13 16.91
C TYR A 440 -9.36 -7.91 16.83
N GLN A 441 -10.65 -8.10 17.14
CA GLN A 441 -11.59 -6.99 17.22
C GLN A 441 -11.19 -6.05 18.35
N VAL A 442 -11.24 -4.76 18.08
CA VAL A 442 -11.15 -3.72 19.11
C VAL A 442 -12.50 -3.03 19.21
N THR A 443 -12.99 -2.85 20.43
CA THR A 443 -14.24 -2.15 20.72
C THR A 443 -13.96 -0.85 21.50
N SER A 444 -14.84 0.12 21.35
CA SER A 444 -14.78 1.40 22.09
C SER A 444 -16.19 1.90 22.35
N PRO A 445 -16.45 2.61 23.46
CA PRO A 445 -17.74 3.26 23.73
C PRO A 445 -18.09 4.35 22.71
N LYS A 446 -17.08 4.89 22.02
CA LYS A 446 -17.25 5.89 20.96
C LYS A 446 -17.12 5.20 19.60
N GLN A 447 -17.89 5.67 18.62
CA GLN A 447 -17.68 5.30 17.23
C GLN A 447 -16.26 5.71 16.81
N GLU A 448 -15.60 4.88 16.01
CA GLU A 448 -14.29 5.22 15.46
C GLU A 448 -14.37 6.52 14.64
N ASP A 449 -13.41 7.39 14.89
CA ASP A 449 -13.27 8.66 14.17
C ASP A 449 -12.06 8.57 13.23
N PRO A 450 -12.27 8.51 11.91
CA PRO A 450 -11.19 8.43 10.92
C PRO A 450 -10.36 9.72 10.80
N TYR A 451 -10.80 10.80 11.42
CA TYR A 451 -10.06 12.05 11.59
C TYR A 451 -9.59 12.29 13.03
N GLY A 452 -9.78 11.31 13.89
CA GLY A 452 -9.38 11.30 15.28
C GLY A 452 -8.57 10.06 15.63
N LEU A 453 -9.10 9.21 16.54
CA LEU A 453 -8.42 7.98 16.95
C LEU A 453 -8.94 6.75 16.20
N MET A 454 -7.99 6.00 15.62
CA MET A 454 -8.21 4.68 15.04
C MET A 454 -7.27 3.68 15.71
N VAL A 455 -7.80 2.53 16.14
CA VAL A 455 -7.05 1.54 16.92
C VAL A 455 -7.27 0.14 16.37
N SER A 456 -6.19 -0.60 16.16
CA SER A 456 -6.21 -2.00 15.74
C SER A 456 -5.25 -2.85 16.58
N ALA A 457 -5.57 -4.14 16.77
CA ALA A 457 -4.80 -5.02 17.64
C ALA A 457 -4.54 -6.37 16.98
N TYR A 458 -3.36 -6.91 17.25
CA TYR A 458 -2.84 -8.12 16.63
C TYR A 458 -2.13 -8.97 17.70
N GLN A 459 -2.14 -10.27 17.50
CA GLN A 459 -1.32 -11.19 18.31
C GLN A 459 -0.39 -11.97 17.38
N ASN A 460 0.90 -11.84 17.57
CA ASN A 460 1.93 -12.57 16.82
C ASN A 460 1.94 -14.06 17.19
N GLN A 461 2.60 -14.88 16.40
CA GLN A 461 2.69 -16.34 16.63
C GLN A 461 3.41 -16.71 17.94
N ASP A 462 4.28 -15.84 18.46
CA ASP A 462 4.92 -15.97 19.77
C ASP A 462 3.99 -15.66 20.95
N GLY A 463 2.73 -15.34 20.66
CA GLY A 463 1.70 -14.99 21.63
C GLY A 463 1.72 -13.53 22.07
N LYS A 464 2.71 -12.73 21.65
CA LYS A 464 2.81 -11.32 22.03
C LYS A 464 1.85 -10.45 21.25
N TRP A 465 1.29 -9.48 21.94
CA TRP A 465 0.36 -8.53 21.38
C TRP A 465 1.04 -7.29 20.77
N VAL A 466 0.44 -6.79 19.73
CA VAL A 466 0.77 -5.51 19.10
C VAL A 466 -0.52 -4.70 18.95
N CYS A 467 -0.49 -3.42 19.34
CA CYS A 467 -1.61 -2.53 19.13
C CYS A 467 -1.12 -1.27 18.42
N VAL A 468 -1.76 -0.89 17.32
CA VAL A 468 -1.47 0.34 16.57
C VAL A 468 -2.57 1.34 16.82
N ALA A 469 -2.20 2.52 17.30
CA ALA A 469 -3.10 3.65 17.54
C ALA A 469 -2.66 4.85 16.69
N ILE A 470 -3.55 5.32 15.82
CA ILE A 470 -3.35 6.49 14.97
C ILE A 470 -4.13 7.64 15.59
N ASN A 471 -3.44 8.71 15.96
CA ASN A 471 -4.09 9.99 16.25
C ASN A 471 -3.97 10.91 15.03
N TYR A 472 -5.04 10.99 14.24
CA TYR A 472 -5.11 11.81 13.03
C TYR A 472 -5.46 13.28 13.35
N SER A 473 -5.89 13.58 14.58
CA SER A 473 -6.31 14.93 14.99
C SER A 473 -5.13 15.85 15.33
N ASN A 474 -5.37 17.16 15.25
CA ASN A 474 -4.41 18.19 15.65
C ASN A 474 -4.26 18.34 17.18
N GLU A 475 -4.99 17.54 17.97
CA GLU A 475 -4.99 17.63 19.43
C GLU A 475 -4.51 16.30 20.05
N PRO A 476 -3.81 16.36 21.18
CA PRO A 476 -3.53 15.15 21.95
C PRO A 476 -4.84 14.48 22.40
N GLN A 477 -4.87 13.14 22.33
CA GLN A 477 -6.06 12.36 22.66
C GLN A 477 -5.81 11.46 23.88
N ASP A 478 -6.71 11.51 24.84
CA ASP A 478 -6.69 10.60 25.98
C ASP A 478 -7.00 9.18 25.54
N PHE A 479 -6.12 8.25 25.88
CA PHE A 479 -6.13 6.87 25.43
C PHE A 479 -5.96 5.90 26.59
N LYS A 480 -6.81 4.87 26.63
CA LYS A 480 -6.68 3.75 27.53
C LYS A 480 -6.93 2.44 26.79
N LEU A 481 -6.01 1.48 26.94
CA LEU A 481 -6.07 0.16 26.34
C LEU A 481 -6.34 -0.89 27.42
N SER A 482 -7.29 -1.79 27.16
CA SER A 482 -7.65 -2.89 28.03
C SER A 482 -7.94 -4.16 27.22
N PHE A 483 -8.10 -5.28 27.93
CA PHE A 483 -8.47 -6.57 27.36
C PHE A 483 -9.80 -7.04 27.94
N SER A 484 -10.61 -7.72 27.13
CA SER A 484 -11.90 -8.27 27.57
C SER A 484 -11.72 -9.36 28.65
N ASP A 485 -10.60 -10.10 28.66
CA ASP A 485 -10.23 -11.08 29.68
C ASP A 485 -9.60 -10.48 30.94
N LYS A 486 -9.48 -9.13 30.99
CA LYS A 486 -8.92 -8.36 32.10
C LYS A 486 -7.46 -8.64 32.47
N LYS A 487 -6.72 -9.38 31.63
CA LYS A 487 -5.29 -9.55 31.83
C LYS A 487 -4.54 -8.25 31.70
N LYS A 488 -3.43 -8.15 32.42
CA LYS A 488 -2.54 -6.99 32.39
C LYS A 488 -1.32 -7.34 31.54
N HIS A 489 -0.96 -6.44 30.63
CA HIS A 489 0.19 -6.58 29.74
C HIS A 489 1.12 -5.39 29.93
N THR A 490 2.41 -5.61 29.74
CA THR A 490 3.42 -4.57 29.79
C THR A 490 3.84 -4.22 28.36
N TRP A 491 3.74 -2.95 28.00
CA TRP A 491 3.95 -2.50 26.64
C TRP A 491 5.12 -1.54 26.51
N GLN A 492 5.99 -1.79 25.55
CA GLN A 492 6.87 -0.77 25.00
C GLN A 492 6.11 0.02 23.95
N ILE A 493 6.24 1.35 23.98
CA ILE A 493 5.61 2.23 22.98
C ILE A 493 6.67 2.70 21.99
N TYR A 494 6.36 2.57 20.70
CA TYR A 494 7.12 3.16 19.59
C TYR A 494 6.26 4.23 18.92
N ARG A 495 6.85 5.38 18.58
CA ARG A 495 6.08 6.50 18.00
C ARG A 495 6.74 7.05 16.75
N THR A 496 5.89 7.41 15.79
CA THR A 496 6.22 8.21 14.61
C THR A 496 5.39 9.49 14.63
N SER A 497 6.04 10.64 14.55
CA SER A 497 5.42 11.97 14.52
C SER A 497 6.32 12.98 13.80
N ASP A 498 5.88 14.24 13.65
CA ASP A 498 6.73 15.31 13.09
C ASP A 498 7.81 15.80 14.05
N THR A 499 7.82 15.34 15.31
CA THR A 499 8.91 15.60 16.24
C THR A 499 10.21 15.00 15.71
N GLU A 500 11.28 15.77 15.76
CA GLU A 500 12.61 15.34 15.28
C GLU A 500 13.05 14.03 15.96
N GLY A 501 13.55 13.09 15.17
CA GLY A 501 14.00 11.78 15.63
C GLY A 501 12.86 10.81 16.02
N GLU A 502 11.58 11.18 15.87
CA GLU A 502 10.46 10.28 16.12
C GLU A 502 10.07 9.50 14.86
N ASN A 503 10.89 8.50 14.53
CA ASN A 503 10.72 7.52 13.46
C ASN A 503 10.75 6.12 14.10
N LEU A 504 9.61 5.60 14.53
CA LEU A 504 9.51 4.42 15.40
C LEU A 504 10.32 4.57 16.69
N LYS A 505 10.37 5.78 17.25
CA LYS A 505 11.16 6.04 18.46
C LYS A 505 10.56 5.32 19.67
N PRO A 506 11.35 4.56 20.45
CA PRO A 506 10.89 4.05 21.73
C PRO A 506 10.69 5.21 22.72
N VAL A 507 9.43 5.48 23.08
CA VAL A 507 9.05 6.63 23.92
C VAL A 507 8.67 6.26 25.34
N GLY A 508 8.81 5.01 25.73
CA GLY A 508 8.61 4.55 27.10
C GLY A 508 7.65 3.38 27.25
N ILE A 509 7.25 3.15 28.49
CA ILE A 509 6.39 2.04 28.88
C ILE A 509 4.97 2.56 29.12
N TYR A 510 3.97 1.88 28.57
CA TYR A 510 2.58 2.18 28.84
C TYR A 510 2.18 1.82 30.28
N LYS A 511 1.54 2.77 30.98
CA LYS A 511 1.15 2.68 32.40
C LYS A 511 -0.37 2.66 32.63
N GLY A 512 -1.14 2.10 31.68
CA GLY A 512 -2.59 1.91 31.79
C GLY A 512 -3.45 3.07 31.24
N LYS A 513 -2.92 4.27 31.12
CA LYS A 513 -3.50 5.41 30.40
C LYS A 513 -2.40 6.37 29.96
N MET A 514 -2.64 7.09 28.88
CA MET A 514 -1.74 8.13 28.38
C MET A 514 -2.46 9.10 27.46
N GLN A 515 -1.80 10.19 27.10
CA GLN A 515 -2.17 11.00 25.95
C GLN A 515 -1.36 10.57 24.74
N LEU A 516 -2.02 10.28 23.64
CA LEU A 516 -1.40 10.13 22.33
C LEU A 516 -1.15 11.51 21.76
N SER A 517 0.08 11.76 21.30
CA SER A 517 0.42 13.04 20.69
C SER A 517 -0.46 13.32 19.47
N ALA A 518 -0.74 14.59 19.21
CA ALA A 518 -1.39 15.03 17.98
C ALA A 518 -0.61 14.53 16.75
N LEU A 519 -1.29 14.29 15.66
CA LEU A 519 -0.71 13.91 14.37
C LEU A 519 0.39 12.85 14.50
N SER A 520 0.09 11.71 15.13
CA SER A 520 1.08 10.67 15.42
C SER A 520 0.54 9.26 15.24
N ILE A 521 1.45 8.31 15.07
CA ILE A 521 1.17 6.89 15.10
C ILE A 521 1.95 6.29 16.26
N SER A 522 1.28 5.59 17.15
CA SER A 522 1.89 4.92 18.30
C SER A 522 1.64 3.41 18.22
N THR A 523 2.71 2.62 18.24
CA THR A 523 2.63 1.18 18.27
C THR A 523 3.04 0.67 19.65
N PHE A 524 2.13 -0.05 20.28
CA PHE A 524 2.32 -0.71 21.56
C PHE A 524 2.73 -2.15 21.29
N VAL A 525 3.90 -2.55 21.78
CA VAL A 525 4.45 -3.89 21.60
C VAL A 525 4.61 -4.53 22.97
N GLU A 526 4.01 -5.67 23.17
CA GLU A 526 4.11 -6.41 24.43
C GLU A 526 5.55 -6.90 24.66
N LYS A 527 6.04 -6.76 25.91
CA LYS A 527 7.39 -7.15 26.32
C LYS A 527 7.55 -8.65 26.58
#